data_64324843653f2a57ce82cec1ed9f551d
#
_entry.id   64324843653f2a57ce82cec1ed9f551d
#
_cell.length_a   1.000
_cell.length_b   1.000
_cell.length_c   1.000
_cell.angle_alpha   90.00
_cell.angle_beta   90.00
_cell.angle_gamma   90.00
#
_symmetry.space_group_name_H-M   'P 1'
#
loop_
_entity.id
_entity.type
_entity.pdbx_description
1 polymer ?
#
loop_
_entity_poly.entity_id
_entity_poly.type
_entity_poly.pdbx_seq_one_letter_code
_entity_poly.pdbx_strand_id
1 'polypeptide(L)'
;MKKKIAIIGSGVGGLTIANLLIKNPDFEVIVYEKEKILSLDEGYGIQLATNSISVLNKIGFGNIENNNIFHPLKLNFYSKNNKICDLDLGKFNNDSIKYTTLQRSTLIEFLKDKLFTNNFRFGKEVRKVSKIQDKLLINFSDNTNDLVDFIIVSDGVFSKT
;
A
#
# COMPACT_ATOMS: atom_id res chain seq x y z
N MET A 1 8.57 -26.02 2.39
CA MET A 1 7.46 -25.28 3.08
C MET A 1 7.52 -23.83 2.69
N LYS A 2 6.37 -23.21 2.40
CA LYS A 2 6.32 -21.75 2.12
C LYS A 2 6.69 -20.96 3.37
N LYS A 3 7.36 -19.82 3.17
CA LYS A 3 7.58 -18.83 4.24
C LYS A 3 6.34 -17.97 4.41
N LYS A 4 5.82 -17.92 5.62
CA LYS A 4 4.63 -17.14 5.97
C LYS A 4 5.03 -15.71 6.30
N ILE A 5 4.50 -14.75 5.56
CA ILE A 5 4.79 -13.32 5.71
C ILE A 5 3.52 -12.61 6.16
N ALA A 6 3.56 -11.99 7.33
CA ALA A 6 2.52 -11.12 7.82
C ALA A 6 2.80 -9.67 7.40
N ILE A 7 1.81 -9.02 6.83
CA ILE A 7 1.81 -7.57 6.54
C ILE A 7 0.79 -6.94 7.46
N ILE A 8 1.22 -6.00 8.31
CA ILE A 8 0.35 -5.31 9.25
C ILE A 8 -0.09 -3.98 8.65
N GLY A 9 -1.38 -3.87 8.38
CA GLY A 9 -2.01 -2.71 7.72
C GLY A 9 -2.28 -2.91 6.24
N SER A 10 -3.53 -2.61 5.84
CA SER A 10 -4.03 -2.69 4.47
C SER A 10 -4.07 -1.33 3.74
N GLY A 11 -3.20 -0.41 4.14
CA GLY A 11 -2.99 0.85 3.43
C GLY A 11 -2.23 0.66 2.10
N VAL A 12 -1.97 1.77 1.40
CA VAL A 12 -1.25 1.76 0.09
C VAL A 12 0.07 1.00 0.17
N GLY A 13 0.86 1.23 1.22
CA GLY A 13 2.16 0.55 1.41
C GLY A 13 2.01 -0.96 1.59
N GLY A 14 1.13 -1.38 2.52
CA GLY A 14 0.90 -2.80 2.81
C GLY A 14 0.33 -3.56 1.62
N LEU A 15 -0.66 -3.00 0.94
CA LEU A 15 -1.23 -3.63 -0.25
C LEU A 15 -0.24 -3.68 -1.42
N THR A 16 0.61 -2.65 -1.59
CA THR A 16 1.63 -2.65 -2.64
C THR A 16 2.64 -3.77 -2.41
N ILE A 17 3.17 -3.90 -1.18
CA ILE A 17 4.16 -4.93 -0.89
C ILE A 17 3.55 -6.34 -0.91
N ALA A 18 2.28 -6.49 -0.49
CA ALA A 18 1.55 -7.75 -0.61
C ALA A 18 1.49 -8.23 -2.07
N ASN A 19 1.13 -7.33 -2.99
CA ASN A 19 1.06 -7.62 -4.42
C ASN A 19 2.40 -7.98 -5.06
N LEU A 20 3.49 -7.42 -4.55
CA LEU A 20 4.84 -7.76 -5.02
C LEU A 20 5.28 -9.14 -4.50
N LEU A 21 5.02 -9.44 -3.23
CA LEU A 21 5.47 -10.66 -2.56
C LEU A 21 4.67 -11.90 -2.99
N ILE A 22 3.36 -11.76 -3.25
CA ILE A 22 2.50 -12.90 -3.65
C ILE A 22 2.93 -13.53 -4.99
N LYS A 23 3.73 -12.81 -5.79
CA LYS A 23 4.28 -13.33 -7.04
C LYS A 23 5.33 -14.42 -6.82
N ASN A 24 5.93 -14.48 -5.63
CA ASN A 24 6.86 -15.53 -5.29
C ASN A 24 6.10 -16.74 -4.71
N PRO A 25 6.13 -17.91 -5.37
CA PRO A 25 5.41 -19.10 -4.93
C PRO A 25 5.91 -19.67 -3.59
N ASP A 26 7.10 -19.27 -3.14
CA ASP A 26 7.67 -19.69 -1.86
C ASP A 26 7.12 -18.91 -0.67
N PHE A 27 6.28 -17.89 -0.92
CA PHE A 27 5.68 -17.08 0.12
C PHE A 27 4.18 -17.37 0.28
N GLU A 28 3.75 -17.40 1.53
CA GLU A 28 2.36 -17.29 1.95
C GLU A 28 2.18 -15.90 2.55
N VAL A 29 1.49 -15.01 1.83
CA VAL A 29 1.33 -13.61 2.23
C VAL A 29 -0.05 -13.40 2.85
N ILE A 30 -0.10 -12.85 4.07
CA ILE A 30 -1.33 -12.51 4.77
C ILE A 30 -1.26 -11.05 5.23
N VAL A 31 -2.30 -10.29 4.89
CA VAL A 31 -2.49 -8.89 5.31
C VAL A 31 -3.45 -8.87 6.50
N TYR A 32 -2.99 -8.34 7.63
CA TYR A 32 -3.77 -8.13 8.85
C TYR A 32 -4.18 -6.67 8.92
N GLU A 33 -5.48 -6.43 9.07
CA GLU A 33 -6.06 -5.10 9.15
C GLU A 33 -6.89 -4.99 10.44
N LYS A 34 -6.69 -3.91 11.20
CA LYS A 34 -7.42 -3.66 12.44
C LYS A 34 -8.90 -3.35 12.21
N GLU A 35 -9.21 -2.69 11.12
CA GLU A 35 -10.59 -2.39 10.75
C GLU A 35 -11.30 -3.65 10.27
N LYS A 36 -12.62 -3.71 10.46
CA LYS A 36 -13.45 -4.86 10.05
C LYS A 36 -13.66 -4.93 8.54
N ILE A 37 -13.51 -3.82 7.87
CA ILE A 37 -13.63 -3.67 6.42
C ILE A 37 -12.55 -2.73 5.90
N LEU A 38 -12.21 -2.84 4.64
CA LEU A 38 -11.32 -1.90 3.97
C LEU A 38 -12.07 -0.59 3.74
N SER A 39 -11.61 0.51 4.36
CA SER A 39 -12.20 1.83 4.15
C SER A 39 -11.81 2.39 2.79
N LEU A 40 -12.83 2.63 1.95
CA LEU A 40 -12.70 3.32 0.66
C LEU A 40 -13.22 4.76 0.73
N ASP A 41 -13.86 5.14 1.85
CA ASP A 41 -14.60 6.40 1.99
C ASP A 41 -13.69 7.64 2.18
N GLU A 42 -12.40 7.44 2.39
CA GLU A 42 -11.43 8.53 2.49
C GLU A 42 -11.12 9.10 1.10
N GLY A 43 -11.98 10.02 0.65
CA GLY A 43 -11.99 10.55 -0.72
C GLY A 43 -10.97 11.62 -1.05
N TYR A 44 -9.85 11.73 -0.32
CA TYR A 44 -8.80 12.69 -0.67
C TYR A 44 -7.93 12.23 -1.85
N GLY A 45 -7.47 13.23 -2.63
CA GLY A 45 -6.54 13.00 -3.72
C GLY A 45 -5.13 12.69 -3.20
N ILE A 46 -4.43 11.80 -3.89
CA ILE A 46 -3.02 11.52 -3.64
C ILE A 46 -2.20 11.79 -4.90
N GLN A 47 -0.94 12.07 -4.68
CA GLN A 47 0.03 12.31 -5.73
C GLN A 47 1.09 11.22 -5.69
N LEU A 48 1.33 10.61 -6.86
CA LEU A 48 2.30 9.55 -7.05
C LEU A 48 3.42 10.06 -7.96
N ALA A 49 4.60 10.19 -7.39
CA ALA A 49 5.79 10.54 -8.15
C ALA A 49 6.24 9.37 -9.04
N THR A 50 7.08 9.65 -10.02
CA THR A 50 7.53 8.69 -11.03
C THR A 50 8.19 7.43 -10.44
N ASN A 51 8.91 7.56 -9.33
CA ASN A 51 9.47 6.41 -8.60
C ASN A 51 8.38 5.47 -8.06
N SER A 52 7.28 6.01 -7.51
CA SER A 52 6.14 5.22 -7.04
C SER A 52 5.43 4.53 -8.20
N ILE A 53 5.22 5.24 -9.31
CA ILE A 53 4.62 4.67 -10.54
C ILE A 53 5.48 3.53 -11.08
N SER A 54 6.82 3.67 -11.07
CA SER A 54 7.72 2.59 -11.48
C SER A 54 7.54 1.30 -10.67
N VAL A 55 7.29 1.42 -9.36
CA VAL A 55 6.98 0.27 -8.50
C VAL A 55 5.61 -0.30 -8.81
N LEU A 56 4.59 0.55 -8.91
CA LEU A 56 3.20 0.14 -9.16
C LEU A 56 3.03 -0.50 -10.55
N ASN A 57 3.80 -0.08 -11.55
CA ASN A 57 3.79 -0.70 -12.88
C ASN A 57 4.25 -2.16 -12.85
N LYS A 58 5.10 -2.56 -11.89
CA LYS A 58 5.47 -3.97 -11.70
C LYS A 58 4.27 -4.85 -11.35
N ILE A 59 3.20 -4.26 -10.84
CA ILE A 59 1.94 -4.94 -10.52
C ILE A 59 0.80 -4.54 -11.47
N GLY A 60 1.13 -3.88 -12.60
CA GLY A 60 0.22 -3.61 -13.69
C GLY A 60 -0.60 -2.32 -13.55
N PHE A 61 -0.11 -1.33 -12.81
CA PHE A 61 -0.78 -0.04 -12.63
C PHE A 61 -0.93 0.73 -13.95
N GLY A 62 0.05 0.65 -14.86
CA GLY A 62 -0.01 1.32 -16.16
C GLY A 62 -1.15 0.86 -17.08
N ASN A 63 -1.82 -0.25 -16.75
CA ASN A 63 -2.97 -0.77 -17.50
C ASN A 63 -4.32 -0.36 -16.88
N ILE A 64 -4.33 0.53 -15.88
CA ILE A 64 -5.58 1.03 -15.32
C ILE A 64 -6.27 1.92 -16.34
N GLU A 65 -7.41 1.49 -16.80
CA GLU A 65 -8.39 2.32 -17.50
C GLU A 65 -9.21 3.08 -16.45
N ASN A 66 -8.83 4.31 -16.15
CA ASN A 66 -9.57 5.06 -15.15
C ASN A 66 -9.66 6.54 -15.52
N ASN A 67 -10.89 6.99 -15.75
CA ASN A 67 -11.21 8.39 -16.00
C ASN A 67 -10.89 9.33 -14.83
N ASN A 68 -10.56 8.76 -13.66
CA ASN A 68 -10.21 9.49 -12.45
C ASN A 68 -8.69 9.64 -12.23
N ILE A 69 -7.87 9.26 -13.22
CA ILE A 69 -6.42 9.43 -13.19
C ILE A 69 -6.05 10.69 -13.98
N PHE A 70 -5.24 11.55 -13.38
CA PHE A 70 -4.75 12.76 -14.00
C PHE A 70 -3.21 12.81 -13.96
N HIS A 71 -2.62 13.24 -15.08
CA HIS A 71 -1.17 13.41 -15.21
C HIS A 71 -0.81 14.89 -15.35
N PRO A 72 -0.53 15.59 -14.24
CA PRO A 72 -0.16 17.00 -14.29
C PRO A 72 1.21 17.17 -14.98
N LEU A 73 1.33 18.23 -15.78
CA LEU A 73 2.58 18.61 -16.43
C LEU A 73 3.42 19.56 -15.59
N LYS A 74 2.81 20.21 -14.61
CA LYS A 74 3.46 21.23 -13.77
C LYS A 74 2.86 21.28 -12.38
N LEU A 75 3.70 21.49 -11.38
CA LEU A 75 3.31 21.85 -10.02
C LEU A 75 3.77 23.27 -9.72
N ASN A 76 2.87 24.12 -9.24
CA ASN A 76 3.19 25.47 -8.80
C ASN A 76 3.04 25.57 -7.30
N PHE A 77 4.01 26.16 -6.64
CA PHE A 77 4.02 26.40 -5.21
C PHE A 77 3.86 27.88 -4.91
N TYR A 78 2.95 28.20 -4.01
CA TYR A 78 2.63 29.56 -3.61
C TYR A 78 2.72 29.74 -2.09
N SER A 79 3.18 30.96 -1.67
CA SER A 79 2.98 31.43 -0.30
C SER A 79 2.08 32.65 -0.37
N LYS A 80 0.88 32.59 0.19
CA LYS A 80 -0.19 33.56 -0.02
C LYS A 80 -0.40 33.79 -1.53
N ASN A 81 -0.15 34.98 -2.03
CA ASN A 81 -0.32 35.33 -3.44
C ASN A 81 1.00 35.32 -4.25
N ASN A 82 2.12 35.01 -3.60
CA ASN A 82 3.42 35.01 -4.25
C ASN A 82 3.81 33.59 -4.66
N LYS A 83 4.10 33.39 -5.94
CA LYS A 83 4.66 32.14 -6.45
C LYS A 83 6.08 31.97 -5.89
N ILE A 84 6.32 30.86 -5.21
CA ILE A 84 7.65 30.49 -4.67
C ILE A 84 8.49 29.83 -5.76
N CYS A 85 7.95 28.77 -6.36
CA CYS A 85 8.61 28.03 -7.41
C CYS A 85 7.60 27.24 -8.25
N ASP A 86 8.06 26.70 -9.36
CA ASP A 86 7.36 25.69 -10.12
C ASP A 86 8.29 24.51 -10.42
N LEU A 87 7.65 23.34 -10.59
CA LEU A 87 8.31 22.11 -10.97
C LEU A 87 7.71 21.65 -12.30
N ASP A 88 8.55 21.58 -13.32
CA ASP A 88 8.19 21.02 -14.61
C ASP A 88 8.24 19.50 -14.54
N LEU A 89 7.07 18.88 -14.47
CA LEU A 89 6.94 17.42 -14.37
C LEU A 89 7.20 16.71 -15.70
N GLY A 90 7.11 17.45 -16.83
CA GLY A 90 7.44 16.91 -18.14
C GLY A 90 8.88 16.41 -18.24
N LYS A 91 9.80 16.97 -17.45
CA LYS A 91 11.19 16.53 -17.38
C LYS A 91 11.38 15.16 -16.70
N PHE A 92 10.43 14.72 -15.92
CA PHE A 92 10.47 13.47 -15.16
C PHE A 92 9.53 12.40 -15.73
N ASN A 93 8.58 12.82 -16.56
CA ASN A 93 7.62 11.92 -17.21
C ASN A 93 8.23 11.31 -18.47
N ASN A 94 7.85 10.07 -18.75
CA ASN A 94 8.07 9.40 -20.05
C ASN A 94 6.79 8.65 -20.44
N ASP A 95 6.82 7.91 -21.54
CA ASP A 95 5.63 7.23 -22.07
C ASP A 95 5.01 6.23 -21.09
N SER A 96 5.83 5.56 -20.29
CA SER A 96 5.40 4.49 -19.37
C SER A 96 5.29 4.92 -17.92
N ILE A 97 5.93 6.04 -17.54
CA ILE A 97 6.02 6.49 -16.15
C ILE A 97 5.69 7.98 -16.10
N LYS A 98 4.54 8.33 -15.57
CA LYS A 98 4.07 9.70 -15.46
C LYS A 98 3.72 10.02 -14.02
N TYR A 99 4.08 11.22 -13.58
CA TYR A 99 3.55 11.75 -12.33
C TYR A 99 2.01 11.71 -12.38
N THR A 100 1.41 11.13 -11.37
CA THR A 100 -0.02 10.77 -11.41
C THR A 100 -0.73 11.31 -10.17
N THR A 101 -1.88 11.92 -10.37
CA THR A 101 -2.82 12.29 -9.31
C THR A 101 -4.11 11.49 -9.48
N LEU A 102 -4.60 10.92 -8.41
CA LEU A 102 -5.83 10.13 -8.39
C LEU A 102 -6.47 10.15 -7.01
N GLN A 103 -7.68 9.64 -6.87
CA GLN A 103 -8.28 9.40 -5.58
C GLN A 103 -7.60 8.23 -4.87
N ARG A 104 -7.39 8.34 -3.56
CA ARG A 104 -6.80 7.26 -2.74
C ARG A 104 -7.62 5.97 -2.84
N SER A 105 -8.95 6.07 -2.83
CA SER A 105 -9.86 4.94 -2.99
C SER A 105 -9.57 4.14 -4.27
N THR A 106 -9.42 4.83 -5.40
CA THR A 106 -9.09 4.20 -6.70
C THR A 106 -7.81 3.37 -6.63
N LEU A 107 -6.77 3.90 -5.96
CA LEU A 107 -5.52 3.14 -5.79
C LEU A 107 -5.70 1.93 -4.87
N ILE A 108 -6.43 2.10 -3.77
CA ILE A 108 -6.70 1.01 -2.82
C ILE A 108 -7.52 -0.11 -3.48
N GLU A 109 -8.55 0.23 -4.25
CA GLU A 109 -9.34 -0.75 -5.01
C GLU A 109 -8.46 -1.52 -5.99
N PHE A 110 -7.68 -0.82 -6.81
CA PHE A 110 -6.74 -1.45 -7.72
C PHE A 110 -5.80 -2.44 -7.02
N LEU A 111 -5.24 -2.04 -5.88
CA LEU A 111 -4.31 -2.89 -5.13
C LEU A 111 -5.00 -4.09 -4.48
N LYS A 112 -6.22 -3.89 -3.94
CA LYS A 112 -7.01 -4.93 -3.30
C LYS A 112 -7.46 -5.99 -4.32
N ASP A 113 -7.93 -5.57 -5.49
CA ASP A 113 -8.52 -6.47 -6.50
C ASP A 113 -7.52 -7.45 -7.11
N LYS A 114 -6.24 -7.23 -6.88
CA LYS A 114 -5.16 -8.14 -7.29
C LYS A 114 -4.83 -9.22 -6.25
N LEU A 115 -5.41 -9.12 -5.06
CA LEU A 115 -5.22 -10.07 -3.97
C LEU A 115 -6.48 -10.93 -3.81
N PHE A 116 -6.31 -12.17 -3.36
CA PHE A 116 -7.43 -13.05 -3.06
C PHE A 116 -7.99 -12.75 -1.67
N THR A 117 -9.26 -13.05 -1.44
CA THR A 117 -9.93 -12.86 -0.15
C THR A 117 -9.23 -13.59 0.99
N ASN A 118 -8.65 -14.75 0.73
CA ASN A 118 -7.90 -15.53 1.72
C ASN A 118 -6.55 -14.92 2.13
N ASN A 119 -6.07 -13.88 1.43
CA ASN A 119 -4.91 -13.10 1.84
C ASN A 119 -5.21 -12.09 2.94
N PHE A 120 -6.49 -11.85 3.28
CA PHE A 120 -6.87 -10.84 4.25
C PHE A 120 -7.35 -11.44 5.58
N ARG A 121 -7.02 -10.75 6.66
CA ARG A 121 -7.56 -10.97 8.01
C ARG A 121 -7.96 -9.61 8.58
N PHE A 122 -9.25 -9.30 8.53
CA PHE A 122 -9.82 -8.06 9.07
C PHE A 122 -10.14 -8.18 10.56
N GLY A 123 -10.25 -7.05 11.27
CA GLY A 123 -10.50 -7.00 12.70
C GLY A 123 -9.31 -7.48 13.53
N LYS A 124 -8.09 -7.42 12.99
CA LYS A 124 -6.86 -7.94 13.58
C LYS A 124 -5.91 -6.81 13.96
N GLU A 125 -6.17 -6.18 15.09
CA GLU A 125 -5.27 -5.21 15.68
C GLU A 125 -4.13 -5.92 16.42
N VAL A 126 -2.89 -5.60 16.07
CA VAL A 126 -1.70 -6.18 16.72
C VAL A 126 -1.55 -5.58 18.12
N ARG A 127 -1.47 -6.44 19.12
CA ARG A 127 -1.23 -6.07 20.52
C ARG A 127 0.22 -6.25 20.93
N LYS A 128 0.85 -7.32 20.44
CA LYS A 128 2.24 -7.66 20.81
C LYS A 128 2.85 -8.59 19.77
N VAL A 129 4.12 -8.39 19.50
CA VAL A 129 4.96 -9.31 18.74
C VAL A 129 6.02 -9.89 19.66
N SER A 130 6.28 -11.18 19.57
CA SER A 130 7.29 -11.88 20.37
C SER A 130 8.05 -12.87 19.49
N LYS A 131 9.34 -13.04 19.72
CA LYS A 131 10.13 -14.06 19.04
C LYS A 131 9.98 -15.40 19.76
N ILE A 132 9.68 -16.45 19.02
CA ILE A 132 9.62 -17.84 19.51
C ILE A 132 10.51 -18.69 18.58
N GLN A 133 11.68 -19.07 19.06
CA GLN A 133 12.70 -19.76 18.25
C GLN A 133 13.05 -18.93 16.99
N ASP A 134 12.85 -19.49 15.81
CA ASP A 134 13.12 -18.86 14.52
C ASP A 134 11.90 -18.16 13.90
N LYS A 135 10.79 -18.08 14.64
CA LYS A 135 9.53 -17.47 14.19
C LYS A 135 9.10 -16.30 15.05
N LEU A 136 8.13 -15.56 14.55
CA LEU A 136 7.50 -14.43 15.22
C LEU A 136 6.04 -14.76 15.54
N LEU A 137 5.69 -14.64 16.82
CA LEU A 137 4.32 -14.77 17.29
C LEU A 137 3.67 -13.39 17.35
N ILE A 138 2.58 -13.23 16.61
CA ILE A 138 1.73 -12.04 16.66
C ILE A 138 0.54 -12.34 17.55
N ASN A 139 0.32 -11.51 18.56
CA ASN A 139 -0.88 -11.57 19.41
C ASN A 139 -1.79 -10.40 19.02
N PHE A 140 -3.07 -10.70 18.76
CA PHE A 140 -4.08 -9.72 18.40
C PHE A 140 -4.95 -9.31 19.58
N SER A 141 -5.64 -8.17 19.48
CA SER A 141 -6.51 -7.64 20.52
C SER A 141 -7.73 -8.52 20.80
N ASP A 142 -8.13 -9.35 19.85
CA ASP A 142 -9.22 -10.34 19.97
C ASP A 142 -8.80 -11.66 20.64
N ASN A 143 -7.61 -11.69 21.27
CA ASN A 143 -7.01 -12.85 21.94
C ASN A 143 -6.63 -14.02 21.00
N THR A 144 -6.69 -13.85 19.70
CA THR A 144 -6.11 -14.79 18.74
C THR A 144 -4.63 -14.51 18.53
N ASN A 145 -3.92 -15.45 17.93
CA ASN A 145 -2.51 -15.30 17.60
C ASN A 145 -2.20 -15.98 16.26
N ASP A 146 -1.06 -15.63 15.69
CA ASP A 146 -0.51 -16.29 14.51
C ASP A 146 1.01 -16.37 14.58
N LEU A 147 1.58 -17.44 14.04
CA LEU A 147 3.01 -17.70 14.00
C LEU A 147 3.51 -17.57 12.58
N VAL A 148 4.46 -16.65 12.34
CA VAL A 148 4.93 -16.29 11.02
C VAL A 148 6.45 -16.29 10.93
N ASP A 149 6.98 -16.36 9.70
CA ASP A 149 8.42 -16.29 9.48
C ASP A 149 8.90 -14.82 9.44
N PHE A 150 8.10 -13.91 8.87
CA PHE A 150 8.43 -12.49 8.73
C PHE A 150 7.21 -11.60 9.01
N ILE A 151 7.49 -10.40 9.52
CA ILE A 151 6.49 -9.35 9.70
C ILE A 151 6.97 -8.10 8.98
N ILE A 152 6.07 -7.49 8.20
CA ILE A 152 6.26 -6.18 7.57
C ILE A 152 5.23 -5.25 8.18
N VAL A 153 5.69 -4.22 8.88
CA VAL A 153 4.82 -3.23 9.53
C VAL A 153 4.55 -2.09 8.57
N SER A 154 3.27 -1.85 8.26
CA SER A 154 2.78 -0.79 7.37
C SER A 154 1.45 -0.21 7.88
N ASP A 155 1.31 -0.12 9.21
CA ASP A 155 0.12 0.30 9.95
C ASP A 155 -0.04 1.84 10.04
N GLY A 156 0.76 2.59 9.26
CA GLY A 156 0.60 4.02 9.02
C GLY A 156 1.25 4.93 10.04
N VAL A 157 0.87 6.21 9.99
CA VAL A 157 1.49 7.30 10.76
C VAL A 157 1.31 7.14 12.27
N PHE A 158 0.23 6.47 12.69
CA PHE A 158 -0.08 6.21 14.10
C PHE A 158 0.29 4.77 14.50
N SER A 159 1.33 4.20 13.87
CA SER A 159 1.84 2.86 14.18
C SER A 159 2.05 2.67 15.69
N LYS A 160 1.58 1.54 16.20
CA LYS A 160 1.78 1.09 17.58
C LYS A 160 2.43 -0.29 17.64
N THR A 161 2.74 -0.87 16.49
CA THR A 161 3.32 -2.22 16.34
C THR A 161 4.82 -2.21 16.51
#